data_7f8c94a29fdeb2e27e2b6357a566127e
#
_entry.id   7f8c94a29fdeb2e27e2b6357a566127e
#
_cell.length_a   1.000
_cell.length_b   1.000
_cell.length_c   1.000
_cell.angle_alpha   90.00
_cell.angle_beta   90.00
_cell.angle_gamma   90.00
#
_symmetry.space_group_name_H-M   'P 1'
#
loop_
_entity.id
_entity.type
_entity.pdbx_description
1 polymer ?
#
loop_
_entity_poly.entity_id
_entity_poly.type
_entity_poly.pdbx_seq_one_letter_code
_entity_poly.pdbx_strand_id
1 'polypeptide(L)'
;MTWKYFVLLRSSKKTAPANTVVVLDFETTGLSPNQGDRAIEIGAVKLENGVVVDRFQGLMNPGFRVSSFIESYTGISNRMLVDAASCDVVMHEFADFIQGCNLVAHNASFDKRFLDAELELIQRAYEGDFACSLLVSRRLTQEVSSHKLGDLVAYHQIDNDGVFHRALADAEVTASLWLVQLEALEHDHGITNPSFELMMKIGKTPKATIENFLKKSR
;
A
#
# COMPACT_ATOMS: atom_id res chain seq x y z
N MET A 1 -4.30 31.26 18.39
CA MET A 1 -5.32 30.22 18.72
C MET A 1 -5.21 28.98 17.83
N THR A 2 -4.00 28.57 17.39
CA THR A 2 -3.83 27.55 16.33
C THR A 2 -3.09 26.26 16.77
N TRP A 3 -2.50 26.23 17.96
CA TRP A 3 -1.71 25.06 18.42
C TRP A 3 -2.53 23.95 19.09
N LYS A 4 -3.69 24.22 19.65
CA LYS A 4 -4.54 23.21 20.32
C LYS A 4 -5.26 22.27 19.33
N TYR A 5 -5.57 22.73 18.11
CA TYR A 5 -6.24 21.91 17.10
C TYR A 5 -5.31 20.88 16.46
N PHE A 6 -4.02 21.16 16.32
CA PHE A 6 -3.06 20.24 15.71
C PHE A 6 -2.72 19.02 16.59
N VAL A 7 -2.79 19.17 17.92
CA VAL A 7 -2.52 18.08 18.87
C VAL A 7 -3.71 17.11 18.97
N LEU A 8 -4.94 17.59 18.81
CA LEU A 8 -6.15 16.74 18.87
C LEU A 8 -6.29 15.83 17.64
N LEU A 9 -5.89 16.27 16.45
CA LEU A 9 -5.94 15.46 15.23
C LEU A 9 -4.93 14.30 15.25
N ARG A 10 -3.74 14.46 15.84
CA ARG A 10 -2.77 13.38 16.02
C ARG A 10 -3.22 12.29 16.99
N SER A 11 -4.01 12.62 17.99
CA SER A 11 -4.50 11.65 18.99
C SER A 11 -5.56 10.70 18.42
N SER A 12 -6.38 11.14 17.46
CA SER A 12 -7.43 10.31 16.86
C SER A 12 -6.90 9.26 15.86
N LYS A 13 -5.72 9.47 15.28
CA LYS A 13 -5.13 8.57 14.27
C LYS A 13 -4.50 7.30 14.85
N LYS A 14 -4.02 7.34 16.08
CA LYS A 14 -3.40 6.18 16.75
C LYS A 14 -4.36 5.03 17.02
N THR A 15 -5.65 5.30 17.06
CA THR A 15 -6.72 4.31 17.31
C THR A 15 -7.51 3.93 16.07
N ALA A 16 -7.11 4.42 14.88
CA ALA A 16 -7.80 4.09 13.64
C ALA A 16 -7.79 2.57 13.40
N PRO A 17 -8.93 1.96 13.04
CA PRO A 17 -9.00 0.53 12.78
C PRO A 17 -8.17 0.16 11.54
N ALA A 18 -7.56 -1.01 11.58
CA ALA A 18 -6.72 -1.47 10.48
C ALA A 18 -7.50 -1.90 9.23
N ASN A 19 -8.81 -2.09 9.34
CA ASN A 19 -9.72 -2.42 8.26
C ASN A 19 -10.31 -1.19 7.53
N THR A 20 -9.82 0.03 7.86
CA THR A 20 -10.20 1.29 7.21
C THR A 20 -8.94 2.00 6.75
N VAL A 21 -8.55 1.76 5.50
CA VAL A 21 -7.25 2.14 4.93
C VAL A 21 -7.36 2.34 3.41
N VAL A 22 -6.35 2.95 2.81
CA VAL A 22 -6.12 2.85 1.36
C VAL A 22 -4.95 1.90 1.12
N VAL A 23 -5.17 0.87 0.32
CA VAL A 23 -4.14 -0.03 -0.16
C VAL A 23 -3.73 0.41 -1.55
N LEU A 24 -2.44 0.55 -1.81
CA LEU A 24 -1.92 1.09 -3.07
C LEU A 24 -0.74 0.28 -3.61
N ASP A 25 -0.52 0.43 -4.91
CA ASP A 25 0.63 -0.10 -5.63
C ASP A 25 1.03 0.85 -6.77
N PHE A 26 2.34 0.91 -7.08
CA PHE A 26 2.90 1.72 -8.15
C PHE A 26 3.60 0.88 -9.20
N GLU A 27 3.32 1.17 -10.49
CA GLU A 27 4.23 0.82 -11.58
C GLU A 27 5.14 2.00 -11.91
N THR A 28 6.41 1.73 -12.20
CA THR A 28 7.45 2.76 -12.28
C THR A 28 8.42 2.54 -13.42
N THR A 29 9.17 3.58 -13.80
CA THR A 29 10.21 3.49 -14.85
C THR A 29 11.48 2.78 -14.38
N GLY A 30 11.65 2.58 -13.07
CA GLY A 30 12.80 1.96 -12.45
C GLY A 30 12.67 1.89 -10.94
N LEU A 31 13.78 1.85 -10.20
CA LEU A 31 13.77 1.52 -8.77
C LEU A 31 13.98 2.73 -7.84
N SER A 32 14.38 3.89 -8.37
CA SER A 32 14.87 4.99 -7.54
C SER A 32 14.39 6.36 -8.04
N PRO A 33 13.40 6.98 -7.40
CA PRO A 33 12.96 8.33 -7.76
C PRO A 33 14.09 9.37 -7.62
N ASN A 34 15.03 9.15 -6.69
CA ASN A 34 16.21 10.03 -6.51
C ASN A 34 17.19 9.97 -7.70
N GLN A 35 17.06 9.01 -8.61
CA GLN A 35 17.84 8.90 -9.83
C GLN A 35 17.04 9.28 -11.08
N GLY A 36 15.87 9.88 -10.90
CA GLY A 36 15.00 10.35 -11.97
C GLY A 36 13.96 9.35 -12.44
N ASP A 37 13.84 8.19 -11.78
CA ASP A 37 12.72 7.29 -12.06
C ASP A 37 11.41 7.92 -11.61
N ARG A 38 10.35 7.67 -12.39
CA ARG A 38 9.02 8.23 -12.19
C ARG A 38 7.96 7.12 -12.07
N ALA A 39 6.87 7.41 -11.43
CA ALA A 39 5.67 6.59 -11.50
C ALA A 39 5.03 6.65 -12.89
N ILE A 40 4.51 5.54 -13.39
CA ILE A 40 3.81 5.41 -14.68
C ILE A 40 2.39 4.87 -14.54
N GLU A 41 2.07 4.22 -13.42
CA GLU A 41 0.71 3.88 -13.03
C GLU A 41 0.61 3.90 -11.50
N ILE A 42 -0.52 4.32 -10.98
CA ILE A 42 -0.93 4.16 -9.59
C ILE A 42 -2.27 3.43 -9.55
N GLY A 43 -2.37 2.40 -8.73
CA GLY A 43 -3.61 1.73 -8.40
C GLY A 43 -3.86 1.76 -6.91
N ALA A 44 -5.11 1.95 -6.50
CA ALA A 44 -5.44 1.93 -5.09
C ALA A 44 -6.88 1.48 -4.82
N VAL A 45 -7.07 0.88 -3.66
CA VAL A 45 -8.36 0.40 -3.14
C VAL A 45 -8.60 1.04 -1.78
N LYS A 46 -9.75 1.68 -1.60
CA LYS A 46 -10.18 2.20 -0.32
C LYS A 46 -11.04 1.17 0.40
N LEU A 47 -10.60 0.78 1.58
CA LEU A 47 -11.35 -0.07 2.50
C LEU A 47 -11.97 0.78 3.60
N GLU A 48 -13.26 0.54 3.88
CA GLU A 48 -13.95 1.03 5.07
C GLU A 48 -14.61 -0.14 5.78
N ASN A 49 -14.23 -0.39 7.02
CA ASN A 49 -14.70 -1.53 7.81
C ASN A 49 -14.51 -2.89 7.11
N GLY A 50 -13.40 -3.05 6.38
CA GLY A 50 -13.09 -4.28 5.64
C GLY A 50 -13.81 -4.43 4.31
N VAL A 51 -14.59 -3.45 3.88
CA VAL A 51 -15.32 -3.48 2.60
C VAL A 51 -14.67 -2.50 1.63
N VAL A 52 -14.50 -2.91 0.38
CA VAL A 52 -14.06 -2.03 -0.70
C VAL A 52 -15.17 -1.03 -1.02
N VAL A 53 -14.90 0.25 -0.78
CA VAL A 53 -15.87 1.34 -1.03
C VAL A 53 -15.50 2.18 -2.23
N ASP A 54 -14.22 2.23 -2.61
CA ASP A 54 -13.76 3.04 -3.73
C ASP A 54 -12.47 2.49 -4.33
N ARG A 55 -12.17 2.87 -5.57
CA ARG A 55 -10.96 2.50 -6.31
C ARG A 55 -10.40 3.70 -7.03
N PHE A 56 -9.09 3.74 -7.15
CA PHE A 56 -8.37 4.72 -7.95
C PHE A 56 -7.44 3.99 -8.91
N GLN A 57 -7.41 4.43 -10.16
CA GLN A 57 -6.42 4.00 -11.14
C GLN A 57 -6.03 5.17 -12.01
N GLY A 58 -4.74 5.44 -12.12
CA GLY A 58 -4.23 6.51 -12.96
C GLY A 58 -2.97 6.07 -13.70
N LEU A 59 -3.06 6.00 -15.03
CA LEU A 59 -1.89 5.90 -15.91
C LEU A 59 -1.26 7.29 -16.04
N MET A 60 0.09 7.36 -15.99
CA MET A 60 0.82 8.63 -15.92
C MET A 60 1.90 8.73 -16.99
N ASN A 61 1.93 9.85 -17.69
CA ASN A 61 3.02 10.18 -18.61
C ASN A 61 4.20 10.75 -17.84
N PRO A 62 5.36 10.04 -17.76
CA PRO A 62 6.53 10.52 -17.03
C PRO A 62 7.30 11.64 -17.77
N GLY A 63 6.90 12.00 -19.01
CA GLY A 63 7.56 13.00 -19.83
C GLY A 63 8.73 12.46 -20.66
N PHE A 64 9.03 11.17 -20.59
CA PHE A 64 10.07 10.49 -21.38
C PHE A 64 9.68 9.05 -21.69
N ARG A 65 10.40 8.42 -22.60
CA ARG A 65 10.13 7.03 -23.00
C ARG A 65 10.65 6.05 -21.97
N VAL A 66 9.83 5.07 -21.61
CA VAL A 66 10.24 3.92 -20.80
C VAL A 66 11.02 2.90 -21.66
N SER A 67 11.87 2.11 -21.01
CA SER A 67 12.63 1.06 -21.66
C SER A 67 11.73 -0.10 -22.11
N SER A 68 12.19 -0.87 -23.11
CA SER A 68 11.47 -2.08 -23.56
C SER A 68 11.34 -3.13 -22.44
N PHE A 69 12.27 -3.13 -21.48
CA PHE A 69 12.15 -3.97 -20.29
C PHE A 69 10.92 -3.60 -19.46
N ILE A 70 10.72 -2.31 -19.17
CA ILE A 70 9.55 -1.81 -18.44
C ILE A 70 8.26 -2.09 -19.20
N GLU A 71 8.23 -1.83 -20.53
CA GLU A 71 7.05 -2.16 -21.35
C GLU A 71 6.70 -3.65 -21.25
N SER A 72 7.70 -4.53 -21.33
CA SER A 72 7.47 -5.98 -21.26
C SER A 72 7.09 -6.46 -19.86
N TYR A 73 7.62 -5.83 -18.81
CA TYR A 73 7.41 -6.22 -17.43
C TYR A 73 6.04 -5.79 -16.90
N THR A 74 5.64 -4.54 -17.18
CA THR A 74 4.38 -3.96 -16.69
C THR A 74 3.22 -4.09 -17.68
N GLY A 75 3.52 -4.39 -18.96
CA GLY A 75 2.55 -4.31 -20.05
C GLY A 75 2.15 -2.88 -20.42
N ILE A 76 2.75 -1.86 -19.80
CA ILE A 76 2.46 -0.44 -20.05
C ILE A 76 3.36 0.06 -21.19
N SER A 77 2.79 0.26 -22.36
CA SER A 77 3.55 0.69 -23.53
C SER A 77 3.80 2.20 -23.56
N ASN A 78 4.88 2.61 -24.24
CA ASN A 78 5.13 4.03 -24.52
C ASN A 78 3.96 4.72 -25.25
N ARG A 79 3.21 3.97 -26.06
CA ARG A 79 2.01 4.49 -26.72
C ARG A 79 0.93 4.85 -25.70
N MET A 80 0.67 3.98 -24.73
CA MET A 80 -0.29 4.24 -23.65
C MET A 80 0.11 5.47 -22.84
N LEU A 81 1.42 5.60 -22.54
CA LEU A 81 1.93 6.70 -21.73
C LEU A 81 1.85 8.07 -22.45
N VAL A 82 2.02 8.11 -23.77
CA VAL A 82 1.88 9.36 -24.55
C VAL A 82 0.47 9.94 -24.47
N ASP A 83 -0.53 9.06 -24.43
CA ASP A 83 -1.94 9.45 -24.37
C ASP A 83 -2.43 9.66 -22.91
N ALA A 84 -1.61 9.33 -21.91
CA ALA A 84 -1.95 9.48 -20.49
C ALA A 84 -1.79 10.92 -20.00
N ALA A 85 -2.50 11.26 -18.92
CA ALA A 85 -2.32 12.51 -18.22
C ALA A 85 -0.89 12.62 -17.63
N SER A 86 -0.40 13.82 -17.37
CA SER A 86 0.88 14.01 -16.70
C SER A 86 0.86 13.45 -15.28
N CYS A 87 2.03 13.08 -14.75
CA CYS A 87 2.15 12.62 -13.36
C CYS A 87 1.53 13.62 -12.39
N ASP A 88 1.75 14.92 -12.59
CA ASP A 88 1.25 15.97 -11.71
C ASP A 88 -0.28 15.97 -11.61
N VAL A 89 -0.99 15.81 -12.73
CA VAL A 89 -2.47 15.76 -12.75
C VAL A 89 -2.96 14.57 -11.96
N VAL A 90 -2.47 13.37 -12.26
CA VAL A 90 -2.92 12.14 -11.61
C VAL A 90 -2.56 12.15 -10.11
N MET A 91 -1.37 12.66 -9.76
CA MET A 91 -0.95 12.72 -8.36
C MET A 91 -1.71 13.76 -7.54
N HIS A 92 -2.21 14.85 -8.14
CA HIS A 92 -3.14 15.75 -7.46
C HIS A 92 -4.47 15.06 -7.13
N GLU A 93 -5.06 14.34 -8.08
CA GLU A 93 -6.29 13.57 -7.87
C GLU A 93 -6.07 12.46 -6.82
N PHE A 94 -4.92 11.77 -6.91
CA PHE A 94 -4.58 10.74 -5.93
C PHE A 94 -4.35 11.29 -4.53
N ALA A 95 -3.73 12.46 -4.39
CA ALA A 95 -3.56 13.12 -3.09
C ALA A 95 -4.90 13.43 -2.41
N ASP A 96 -5.92 13.80 -3.19
CA ASP A 96 -7.28 14.02 -2.69
C ASP A 96 -7.94 12.69 -2.29
N PHE A 97 -7.75 11.62 -3.08
CA PHE A 97 -8.27 10.28 -2.80
C PHE A 97 -7.76 9.71 -1.47
N ILE A 98 -6.47 9.91 -1.15
CA ILE A 98 -5.86 9.40 0.10
C ILE A 98 -5.98 10.32 1.30
N GLN A 99 -6.64 11.47 1.16
CA GLN A 99 -6.69 12.47 2.22
C GLN A 99 -7.25 11.88 3.52
N GLY A 100 -6.49 12.02 4.62
CA GLY A 100 -6.88 11.54 5.94
C GLY A 100 -6.80 10.03 6.16
N CYS A 101 -6.41 9.24 5.15
CA CYS A 101 -6.34 7.79 5.23
C CYS A 101 -4.97 7.30 5.71
N ASN A 102 -4.93 6.18 6.42
CA ASN A 102 -3.74 5.36 6.57
C ASN A 102 -3.51 4.55 5.28
N LEU A 103 -2.25 4.26 4.98
CA LEU A 103 -1.83 3.66 3.72
C LEU A 103 -1.19 2.29 3.94
N VAL A 104 -1.43 1.37 3.01
CA VAL A 104 -0.84 0.03 3.00
C VAL A 104 -0.30 -0.25 1.60
N ALA A 105 0.87 -0.88 1.52
CA ALA A 105 1.37 -1.47 0.28
C ALA A 105 2.11 -2.79 0.56
N HIS A 106 2.33 -3.60 -0.47
CA HIS A 106 3.14 -4.81 -0.35
C HIS A 106 4.60 -4.49 -0.73
N ASN A 107 5.54 -4.62 0.20
CA ASN A 107 6.90 -4.07 0.11
C ASN A 107 6.91 -2.52 0.17
N ALA A 108 6.10 -1.98 1.03
CA ALA A 108 5.75 -0.56 1.18
C ALA A 108 6.90 0.45 1.14
N SER A 109 8.14 0.03 1.40
CA SER A 109 9.30 0.93 1.30
C SER A 109 9.57 1.39 -0.14
N PHE A 110 9.14 0.61 -1.13
CA PHE A 110 9.23 0.95 -2.54
C PHE A 110 8.17 1.99 -2.89
N ASP A 111 6.91 1.67 -2.67
CA ASP A 111 5.77 2.55 -2.99
C ASP A 111 5.83 3.86 -2.25
N LYS A 112 6.20 3.81 -0.96
CA LYS A 112 6.35 5.02 -0.15
C LYS A 112 7.38 6.00 -0.72
N ARG A 113 8.51 5.51 -1.25
CA ARG A 113 9.53 6.39 -1.85
C ARG A 113 9.01 7.09 -3.10
N PHE A 114 8.25 6.39 -3.94
CA PHE A 114 7.66 7.00 -5.13
C PHE A 114 6.52 7.94 -4.75
N LEU A 115 5.66 7.55 -3.82
CA LEU A 115 4.59 8.42 -3.31
C LEU A 115 5.16 9.73 -2.73
N ASP A 116 6.17 9.64 -1.87
CA ASP A 116 6.81 10.80 -1.26
C ASP A 116 7.40 11.73 -2.34
N ALA A 117 8.13 11.16 -3.32
CA ALA A 117 8.79 11.93 -4.38
C ALA A 117 7.77 12.60 -5.34
N GLU A 118 6.76 11.86 -5.78
CA GLU A 118 5.75 12.41 -6.69
C GLU A 118 4.89 13.49 -6.00
N LEU A 119 4.55 13.30 -4.72
CA LEU A 119 3.81 14.32 -3.95
C LEU A 119 4.68 15.56 -3.67
N GLU A 120 5.98 15.41 -3.42
CA GLU A 120 6.90 16.54 -3.26
C GLU A 120 6.96 17.43 -4.51
N LEU A 121 6.99 16.83 -5.70
CA LEU A 121 6.99 17.56 -6.98
C LEU A 121 5.76 18.45 -7.15
N ILE A 122 4.61 18.06 -6.63
CA ILE A 122 3.35 18.82 -6.70
C ILE A 122 3.06 19.59 -5.40
N GLN A 123 4.00 19.68 -4.48
CA GLN A 123 3.88 20.36 -3.18
C GLN A 123 2.68 19.88 -2.34
N ARG A 124 2.41 18.59 -2.38
CA ARG A 124 1.38 17.91 -1.58
C ARG A 124 2.03 16.95 -0.58
N ALA A 125 1.27 16.55 0.41
CA ALA A 125 1.67 15.54 1.39
C ALA A 125 0.42 14.77 1.85
N TYR A 126 0.62 13.56 2.35
CA TYR A 126 -0.41 12.80 3.05
C TYR A 126 -0.18 12.84 4.56
N GLU A 127 -1.24 12.65 5.32
CA GLU A 127 -1.19 12.76 6.79
C GLU A 127 -1.21 11.41 7.50
N GLY A 128 -1.57 10.33 6.82
CA GLY A 128 -1.70 8.99 7.37
C GLY A 128 -0.36 8.33 7.67
N ASP A 129 -0.40 7.28 8.47
CA ASP A 129 0.73 6.36 8.64
C ASP A 129 0.77 5.35 7.48
N PHE A 130 1.94 4.73 7.25
CA PHE A 130 2.16 3.75 6.18
C PHE A 130 2.56 2.39 6.76
N ALA A 131 1.78 1.33 6.47
CA ALA A 131 2.07 -0.05 6.87
C ALA A 131 2.53 -0.90 5.67
N CYS A 132 3.20 -2.01 5.97
CA CYS A 132 3.74 -2.94 4.98
C CYS A 132 3.15 -4.33 5.17
N SER A 133 2.28 -4.79 4.26
CA SER A 133 1.68 -6.12 4.30
C SER A 133 2.72 -7.24 4.19
N LEU A 134 3.82 -7.05 3.43
CA LEU A 134 4.95 -7.98 3.37
C LEU A 134 5.59 -8.20 4.75
N LEU A 135 5.83 -7.12 5.50
CA LEU A 135 6.42 -7.22 6.83
C LEU A 135 5.47 -7.88 7.82
N VAL A 136 4.17 -7.63 7.72
CA VAL A 136 3.15 -8.31 8.51
C VAL A 136 3.11 -9.80 8.15
N SER A 137 3.05 -10.17 6.86
CA SER A 137 3.09 -11.58 6.42
C SER A 137 4.31 -12.32 6.96
N ARG A 138 5.48 -11.69 6.96
CA ARG A 138 6.71 -12.28 7.53
C ARG A 138 6.62 -12.60 9.02
N ARG A 139 5.62 -12.12 9.74
CA ARG A 139 5.37 -12.38 11.17
C ARG A 139 4.23 -13.35 11.38
N LEU A 140 3.17 -13.24 10.60
CA LEU A 140 1.97 -14.06 10.77
C LEU A 140 2.01 -15.37 9.96
N THR A 141 2.72 -15.39 8.82
CA THR A 141 2.81 -16.53 7.91
C THR A 141 4.27 -16.96 7.77
N GLN A 142 4.86 -17.51 8.85
CA GLN A 142 6.30 -17.79 8.92
C GLN A 142 6.71 -19.09 8.22
N GLU A 143 5.77 -19.97 7.94
CA GLU A 143 5.94 -21.29 7.36
C GLU A 143 6.20 -21.27 5.84
N VAL A 144 5.89 -20.17 5.16
CA VAL A 144 6.14 -20.05 3.73
C VAL A 144 7.59 -19.72 3.42
N SER A 145 8.11 -20.26 2.32
CA SER A 145 9.48 -20.01 1.86
C SER A 145 9.66 -18.65 1.20
N SER A 146 8.59 -18.07 0.67
CA SER A 146 8.59 -16.78 -0.01
C SER A 146 7.40 -15.93 0.43
N HIS A 147 7.64 -14.62 0.55
CA HIS A 147 6.62 -13.63 0.91
C HIS A 147 6.38 -12.64 -0.24
N LYS A 148 6.67 -13.03 -1.50
CA LYS A 148 6.23 -12.25 -2.67
C LYS A 148 4.71 -12.29 -2.75
N LEU A 149 4.11 -11.24 -3.28
CA LEU A 149 2.65 -11.10 -3.33
C LEU A 149 1.98 -12.33 -3.97
N GLY A 150 2.41 -12.75 -5.16
CA GLY A 150 1.84 -13.90 -5.86
C GLY A 150 1.96 -15.23 -5.07
N ASP A 151 3.09 -15.43 -4.34
CA ASP A 151 3.27 -16.64 -3.53
C ASP A 151 2.32 -16.67 -2.32
N LEU A 152 2.10 -15.50 -1.68
CA LEU A 152 1.15 -15.38 -0.57
C LEU A 152 -0.30 -15.52 -1.03
N VAL A 153 -0.62 -14.96 -2.20
CA VAL A 153 -1.93 -15.12 -2.85
C VAL A 153 -2.25 -16.59 -3.08
N ALA A 154 -1.30 -17.32 -3.65
CA ALA A 154 -1.45 -18.75 -3.88
C ALA A 154 -1.56 -19.55 -2.56
N TYR A 155 -0.74 -19.21 -1.57
CA TYR A 155 -0.77 -19.86 -0.25
C TYR A 155 -2.10 -19.67 0.47
N HIS A 156 -2.62 -18.45 0.50
CA HIS A 156 -3.89 -18.13 1.15
C HIS A 156 -5.12 -18.36 0.28
N GLN A 157 -4.93 -18.86 -0.95
CA GLN A 157 -6.00 -19.14 -1.92
C GLN A 157 -6.88 -17.89 -2.18
N ILE A 158 -6.24 -16.73 -2.27
CA ILE A 158 -6.93 -15.48 -2.57
C ILE A 158 -7.34 -15.48 -4.04
N ASP A 159 -8.65 -15.29 -4.28
CA ASP A 159 -9.17 -15.15 -5.64
C ASP A 159 -8.55 -13.94 -6.35
N ASN A 160 -8.07 -14.16 -7.56
CA ASN A 160 -7.52 -13.13 -8.43
C ASN A 160 -7.75 -13.52 -9.89
N ASP A 161 -7.72 -12.55 -10.78
CA ASP A 161 -7.91 -12.75 -12.22
C ASP A 161 -6.63 -13.21 -12.96
N GLY A 162 -5.53 -13.41 -12.22
CA GLY A 162 -4.23 -13.81 -12.76
C GLY A 162 -3.46 -12.66 -13.42
N VAL A 163 -3.98 -11.45 -13.38
CA VAL A 163 -3.31 -10.24 -13.90
C VAL A 163 -2.42 -9.68 -12.79
N PHE A 164 -1.12 -9.77 -12.95
CA PHE A 164 -0.12 -9.13 -12.10
C PHE A 164 0.64 -8.07 -12.91
N HIS A 165 1.34 -7.19 -12.21
CA HIS A 165 2.06 -6.05 -12.78
C HIS A 165 1.13 -5.02 -13.45
N ARG A 166 -0.04 -4.83 -12.83
CA ARG A 166 -0.95 -3.71 -13.06
C ARG A 166 -1.35 -3.16 -11.71
N ALA A 167 -1.04 -1.92 -11.48
CA ALA A 167 -1.10 -1.30 -10.16
C ALA A 167 -2.44 -1.49 -9.43
N LEU A 168 -3.59 -1.38 -10.12
CA LEU A 168 -4.88 -1.60 -9.47
C LEU A 168 -5.10 -3.07 -9.10
N ALA A 169 -4.75 -4.02 -9.98
CA ALA A 169 -4.91 -5.45 -9.70
C ALA A 169 -4.02 -5.87 -8.50
N ASP A 170 -2.78 -5.41 -8.44
CA ASP A 170 -1.86 -5.68 -7.33
C ASP A 170 -2.33 -5.02 -6.02
N ALA A 171 -2.92 -3.81 -6.09
CA ALA A 171 -3.55 -3.17 -4.93
C ALA A 171 -4.79 -3.93 -4.42
N GLU A 172 -5.66 -4.45 -5.30
CA GLU A 172 -6.83 -5.27 -4.94
C GLU A 172 -6.42 -6.58 -4.25
N VAL A 173 -5.45 -7.26 -4.82
CA VAL A 173 -4.92 -8.50 -4.26
C VAL A 173 -4.20 -8.24 -2.92
N THR A 174 -3.46 -7.13 -2.81
CA THR A 174 -2.84 -6.70 -1.55
C THR A 174 -3.90 -6.33 -0.50
N ALA A 175 -5.03 -5.72 -0.89
CA ALA A 175 -6.13 -5.43 0.01
C ALA A 175 -6.75 -6.73 0.56
N SER A 176 -6.96 -7.74 -0.31
CA SER A 176 -7.44 -9.06 0.11
C SER A 176 -6.46 -9.73 1.07
N LEU A 177 -5.16 -9.70 0.77
CA LEU A 177 -4.12 -10.22 1.67
C LEU A 177 -4.11 -9.48 3.02
N TRP A 178 -4.30 -8.16 3.02
CA TRP A 178 -4.39 -7.38 4.24
C TRP A 178 -5.56 -7.82 5.12
N LEU A 179 -6.73 -8.07 4.53
CA LEU A 179 -7.90 -8.59 5.27
C LEU A 179 -7.66 -9.99 5.83
N VAL A 180 -7.04 -10.89 5.07
CA VAL A 180 -6.63 -12.23 5.55
C VAL A 180 -5.70 -12.12 6.77
N GLN A 181 -4.78 -11.14 6.78
CA GLN A 181 -3.91 -10.91 7.94
C GLN A 181 -4.68 -10.44 9.18
N LEU A 182 -5.74 -9.63 9.00
CA LEU A 182 -6.60 -9.21 10.10
C LEU A 182 -7.43 -10.39 10.64
N GLU A 183 -7.95 -11.25 9.76
CA GLU A 183 -8.68 -12.47 10.12
C GLU A 183 -7.77 -13.45 10.87
N ALA A 184 -6.53 -13.64 10.45
CA ALA A 184 -5.56 -14.48 11.14
C ALA A 184 -5.28 -13.97 12.58
N LEU A 185 -5.21 -12.65 12.78
CA LEU A 185 -5.07 -12.08 14.13
C LEU A 185 -6.27 -12.37 15.02
N GLU A 186 -7.46 -12.33 14.48
CA GLU A 186 -8.68 -12.67 15.23
C GLU A 186 -8.75 -14.16 15.52
N HIS A 187 -8.59 -15.00 14.50
CA HIS A 187 -8.76 -16.46 14.62
C HIS A 187 -7.66 -17.10 15.48
N ASP A 188 -6.38 -16.78 15.21
CA ASP A 188 -5.26 -17.50 15.82
C ASP A 188 -4.80 -16.85 17.13
N HIS A 189 -5.01 -15.54 17.27
CA HIS A 189 -4.50 -14.77 18.41
C HIS A 189 -5.60 -14.14 19.26
N GLY A 190 -6.89 -14.19 18.86
CA GLY A 190 -8.01 -13.59 19.58
C GLY A 190 -7.96 -12.06 19.62
N ILE A 191 -7.28 -11.42 18.66
CA ILE A 191 -7.16 -9.97 18.55
C ILE A 191 -8.21 -9.47 17.56
N THR A 192 -9.35 -9.03 18.07
CA THR A 192 -10.45 -8.49 17.28
C THR A 192 -10.25 -7.01 16.99
N ASN A 193 -10.64 -6.56 15.78
CA ASN A 193 -10.55 -5.16 15.35
C ASN A 193 -9.20 -4.50 15.67
N PRO A 194 -8.06 -5.06 15.20
CA PRO A 194 -6.75 -4.50 15.51
C PRO A 194 -6.65 -3.05 15.02
N SER A 195 -5.93 -2.21 15.78
CA SER A 195 -5.62 -0.86 15.33
C SER A 195 -4.55 -0.86 14.24
N PHE A 196 -4.54 0.16 13.41
CA PHE A 196 -3.50 0.35 12.39
C PHE A 196 -2.10 0.43 13.02
N GLU A 197 -1.98 1.08 14.18
CA GLU A 197 -0.72 1.13 14.94
C GLU A 197 -0.23 -0.26 15.36
N LEU A 198 -1.14 -1.17 15.74
CA LEU A 198 -0.79 -2.55 16.08
C LEU A 198 -0.20 -3.28 14.87
N MET A 199 -0.82 -3.14 13.70
CA MET A 199 -0.32 -3.74 12.46
C MET A 199 1.10 -3.25 12.10
N MET A 200 1.35 -1.95 12.24
CA MET A 200 2.70 -1.40 12.06
C MET A 200 3.71 -1.96 13.08
N LYS A 201 3.30 -2.14 14.34
CA LYS A 201 4.14 -2.74 15.38
C LYS A 201 4.44 -4.21 15.08
N ILE A 202 3.45 -4.98 14.63
CA ILE A 202 3.63 -6.38 14.18
C ILE A 202 4.71 -6.43 13.10
N GLY A 203 4.61 -5.62 12.05
CA GLY A 203 5.61 -5.58 10.97
C GLY A 203 7.04 -5.28 11.45
N LYS A 204 7.19 -4.48 12.51
CA LYS A 204 8.48 -4.07 13.08
C LYS A 204 9.01 -5.04 14.16
N THR A 205 8.16 -5.90 14.71
CA THR A 205 8.54 -6.84 15.77
C THR A 205 9.45 -7.94 15.23
N PRO A 206 10.56 -8.33 15.89
CA PRO A 206 11.39 -9.43 15.46
C PRO A 206 10.62 -10.76 15.44
N LYS A 207 10.89 -11.62 14.44
CA LYS A 207 10.23 -12.94 14.30
C LYS A 207 10.27 -13.76 15.59
N ALA A 208 11.42 -13.81 16.25
CA ALA A 208 11.60 -14.62 17.47
C ALA A 208 10.73 -14.18 18.66
N THR A 209 10.20 -12.97 18.64
CA THR A 209 9.44 -12.40 19.77
C THR A 209 7.98 -12.11 19.43
N ILE A 210 7.56 -12.38 18.20
CA ILE A 210 6.21 -12.02 17.72
C ILE A 210 5.12 -12.70 18.56
N GLU A 211 5.25 -13.98 18.88
CA GLU A 211 4.27 -14.72 19.67
C GLU A 211 4.04 -14.09 21.05
N ASN A 212 5.13 -13.71 21.71
CA ASN A 212 5.03 -13.04 23.00
C ASN A 212 4.44 -11.64 22.90
N PHE A 213 4.70 -10.94 21.79
CA PHE A 213 4.12 -9.63 21.51
C PHE A 213 2.61 -9.75 21.30
N LEU A 214 2.15 -10.68 20.47
CA LEU A 214 0.73 -10.88 20.17
C LEU A 214 -0.05 -11.31 21.42
N LYS A 215 0.49 -12.20 22.26
CA LYS A 215 -0.13 -12.58 23.55
C LYS A 215 -0.36 -11.41 24.49
N LYS A 216 0.48 -10.36 24.43
CA LYS A 216 0.33 -9.14 25.25
C LYS A 216 -0.56 -8.07 24.62
N SER A 217 -0.97 -8.28 23.36
CA SER A 217 -1.76 -7.32 22.58
C SER A 217 -3.26 -7.68 22.52
N ARG A 218 -3.63 -8.77 23.23
CA ARG A 218 -5.03 -9.23 23.38
C ARG A 218 -5.86 -8.30 24.23
#